data_02ef835d1b09e178fdd24d0b3786fba4
#
_entry.id   02ef835d1b09e178fdd24d0b3786fba4
#
_cell.length_a   1.000
_cell.length_b   1.000
_cell.length_c   1.000
_cell.angle_alpha   90.00
_cell.angle_beta   90.00
_cell.angle_gamma   90.00
#
_symmetry.space_group_name_H-M   'P 1'
#
loop_
_entity.id
_entity.type
_entity.pdbx_description
1 polymer ?
#
loop_
_entity_poly.entity_id
_entity_poly.type
_entity_poly.pdbx_seq_one_letter_code
_entity_poly.pdbx_strand_id
1 'polypeptide(L)'
;MDQMKDGSKLIIDYKTGKNVKLSQLISEPLDQAQLPIYAITHEVDGVAFATVNSNDCQFKAITKNKYDLPLSSQSINRMPEWKNQVSQWKIELTSASKQFQNGNAEVLPHANACDFCDYDLLCRVDKSGYNR
;
A
#
# COMPACT_ATOMS: atom_id res chain seq x y z
N MET A 1 -0.88 -8.73 13.99
CA MET A 1 -0.55 -7.44 14.64
C MET A 1 0.49 -7.71 15.70
N ASP A 2 1.59 -7.02 15.63
CA ASP A 2 2.74 -7.23 16.51
C ASP A 2 2.90 -6.03 17.45
N GLN A 3 3.30 -6.29 18.69
CA GLN A 3 3.60 -5.27 19.68
C GLN A 3 5.12 -5.14 19.84
N MET A 4 5.62 -3.94 19.66
CA MET A 4 7.04 -3.62 19.80
C MET A 4 7.43 -3.45 21.27
N LYS A 5 8.73 -3.46 21.57
CA LYS A 5 9.25 -3.32 22.95
C LYS A 5 8.90 -2.01 23.63
N ASP A 6 8.68 -0.95 22.86
CA ASP A 6 8.24 0.37 23.34
C ASP A 6 6.72 0.48 23.52
N GLY A 7 5.98 -0.62 23.27
CA GLY A 7 4.54 -0.70 23.37
C GLY A 7 3.79 -0.31 22.09
N SER A 8 4.47 0.17 21.05
CA SER A 8 3.84 0.50 19.77
C SER A 8 3.28 -0.75 19.08
N LYS A 9 2.20 -0.58 18.32
CA LYS A 9 1.50 -1.66 17.62
C LYS A 9 1.69 -1.52 16.12
N LEU A 10 2.17 -2.57 15.49
CA LEU A 10 2.39 -2.62 14.04
C LEU A 10 1.57 -3.73 13.39
N ILE A 11 1.08 -3.47 12.18
CA ILE A 11 0.53 -4.52 11.32
C ILE A 11 1.59 -4.86 10.29
N ILE A 12 2.00 -6.12 10.27
CA ILE A 12 3.03 -6.62 9.35
C ILE A 12 2.38 -7.61 8.39
N ASP A 13 2.55 -7.36 7.10
CA ASP A 13 2.14 -8.25 6.01
C ASP A 13 3.40 -8.88 5.40
N TYR A 14 3.49 -10.21 5.49
CA TYR A 14 4.62 -10.99 5.00
C TYR A 14 4.47 -11.29 3.51
N LYS A 15 5.46 -10.89 2.72
CA LYS A 15 5.48 -11.07 1.27
C LYS A 15 6.68 -11.92 0.85
N THR A 16 6.43 -12.97 0.09
CA THR A 16 7.47 -13.82 -0.51
C THR A 16 7.90 -13.35 -1.89
N GLY A 17 7.14 -12.45 -2.50
CA GLY A 17 7.43 -11.88 -3.82
C GLY A 17 8.61 -10.90 -3.81
N LYS A 18 9.29 -10.78 -4.96
CA LYS A 18 10.48 -9.92 -5.10
C LYS A 18 10.15 -8.43 -5.32
N ASN A 19 8.94 -8.09 -5.77
CA ASN A 19 8.59 -6.74 -6.25
C ASN A 19 7.69 -5.95 -5.29
N VAL A 20 7.93 -6.05 -4.00
CA VAL A 20 7.20 -5.26 -3.00
C VAL A 20 7.81 -3.87 -2.90
N LYS A 21 7.00 -2.84 -3.09
CA LYS A 21 7.44 -1.43 -3.02
C LYS A 21 6.59 -0.66 -2.02
N LEU A 22 7.22 0.24 -1.26
CA LEU A 22 6.50 1.14 -0.34
C LEU A 22 5.52 2.06 -1.10
N SER A 23 5.86 2.43 -2.34
CA SER A 23 4.98 3.22 -3.20
C SER A 23 3.60 2.61 -3.43
N GLN A 24 3.45 1.30 -3.29
CA GLN A 24 2.14 0.63 -3.42
C GLN A 24 1.16 0.99 -2.29
N LEU A 25 1.66 1.50 -1.16
CA LEU A 25 0.85 1.99 -0.04
C LEU A 25 0.48 3.48 -0.15
N ILE A 26 1.15 4.22 -1.05
CA ILE A 26 0.99 5.66 -1.21
C ILE A 26 0.63 6.08 -2.64
N SER A 27 0.33 5.10 -3.52
CA SER A 27 -0.08 5.38 -4.89
C SER A 27 -1.51 5.94 -4.97
N GLU A 28 -1.79 6.74 -5.97
CA GLU A 28 -3.13 7.23 -6.31
C GLU A 28 -3.48 6.81 -7.75
N PRO A 29 -4.50 5.97 -7.92
CA PRO A 29 -5.29 5.25 -6.91
C PRO A 29 -4.47 4.24 -6.11
N LEU A 30 -4.98 3.87 -4.94
CA LEU A 30 -4.26 2.97 -4.01
C LEU A 30 -4.11 1.56 -4.59
N ASP A 31 -2.86 1.12 -4.77
CA ASP A 31 -2.54 -0.19 -5.35
C ASP A 31 -2.73 -1.35 -4.36
N GLN A 32 -2.32 -1.15 -3.10
CA GLN A 32 -2.43 -2.15 -2.03
C GLN A 32 -3.29 -1.61 -0.88
N ALA A 33 -4.58 -1.96 -0.86
CA ALA A 33 -5.54 -1.42 0.10
C ALA A 33 -5.55 -2.16 1.45
N GLN A 34 -5.00 -3.37 1.54
CA GLN A 34 -5.12 -4.23 2.73
C GLN A 34 -4.55 -3.57 4.00
N LEU A 35 -3.29 -3.16 3.99
CA LEU A 35 -2.65 -2.50 5.13
C LEU A 35 -3.29 -1.15 5.47
N PRO A 36 -3.59 -0.28 4.50
CA PRO A 36 -4.37 0.93 4.72
C PRO A 36 -5.72 0.70 5.42
N ILE A 37 -6.50 -0.31 4.98
CA ILE A 37 -7.78 -0.66 5.62
C ILE A 37 -7.56 -1.02 7.09
N TYR A 38 -6.57 -1.85 7.39
CA TYR A 38 -6.27 -2.21 8.78
C TYR A 38 -5.81 -1.01 9.59
N ALA A 39 -5.01 -0.11 9.01
CA ALA A 39 -4.52 1.08 9.70
C ALA A 39 -5.64 2.06 10.09
N ILE A 40 -6.68 2.20 9.26
CA ILE A 40 -7.81 3.09 9.57
C ILE A 40 -8.86 2.46 10.49
N THR A 41 -8.88 1.11 10.62
CA THR A 41 -9.85 0.38 11.42
C THR A 41 -9.33 -0.04 12.79
N HIS A 42 -8.02 -0.02 12.99
CA HIS A 42 -7.36 -0.40 14.24
C HIS A 42 -6.48 0.74 14.75
N GLU A 43 -6.37 0.85 16.07
CA GLU A 43 -5.42 1.77 16.69
C GLU A 43 -4.01 1.19 16.62
N VAL A 44 -3.27 1.55 15.56
CA VAL A 44 -1.90 1.10 15.32
C VAL A 44 -0.98 2.27 15.05
N ASP A 45 0.30 2.06 15.32
CA ASP A 45 1.35 3.09 15.17
C ASP A 45 2.15 2.91 13.87
N GLY A 46 1.81 1.90 13.06
CA GLY A 46 2.44 1.69 11.78
C GLY A 46 1.98 0.44 11.05
N VAL A 47 2.34 0.39 9.76
CA VAL A 47 2.16 -0.76 8.87
C VAL A 47 3.47 -1.08 8.17
N ALA A 48 3.72 -2.35 7.88
CA ALA A 48 4.92 -2.80 7.22
C ALA A 48 4.67 -3.96 6.27
N PHE A 49 5.38 -3.99 5.16
CA PHE A 49 5.67 -5.21 4.43
C PHE A 49 6.96 -5.81 4.98
N ALA A 50 6.95 -7.09 5.30
CA ALA A 50 8.15 -7.88 5.57
C ALA A 50 8.40 -8.80 4.37
N THR A 51 9.41 -8.50 3.56
CA THR A 51 9.83 -9.40 2.49
C THR A 51 10.66 -10.53 3.06
N VAL A 52 10.27 -11.77 2.75
CA VAL A 52 10.97 -12.98 3.19
C VAL A 52 11.27 -13.82 1.96
N ASN A 53 12.46 -13.68 1.42
CA ASN A 53 12.93 -14.53 0.34
C ASN A 53 14.41 -14.89 0.55
N SER A 54 14.92 -15.86 -0.20
CA SER A 54 16.28 -16.42 0.00
C SER A 54 17.43 -15.38 -0.10
N ASN A 55 17.18 -14.25 -0.74
CA ASN A 55 18.21 -13.25 -1.03
C ASN A 55 17.93 -11.89 -0.37
N ASP A 56 16.75 -11.68 0.19
CA ASP A 56 16.34 -10.37 0.68
C ASP A 56 15.31 -10.51 1.80
N CYS A 57 15.69 -10.10 3.01
CA CYS A 57 14.82 -10.00 4.16
C CYS A 57 14.80 -8.55 4.61
N GLN A 58 13.79 -7.79 4.21
CA GLN A 58 13.69 -6.35 4.48
C GLN A 58 12.32 -5.98 5.01
N PHE A 59 12.30 -4.92 5.84
CA PHE A 59 11.08 -4.22 6.16
C PHE A 59 10.92 -2.97 5.28
N LYS A 60 9.69 -2.75 4.79
CA LYS A 60 9.27 -1.54 4.10
C LYS A 60 8.03 -1.03 4.82
N ALA A 61 8.15 0.04 5.58
CA ALA A 61 7.14 0.45 6.54
C ALA A 61 6.82 1.94 6.47
N ILE A 62 5.62 2.28 6.93
CA ILE A 62 5.20 3.63 7.28
C ILE A 62 4.80 3.57 8.76
N THR A 63 5.52 4.27 9.62
CA THR A 63 5.35 4.21 11.07
C THR A 63 5.33 5.60 11.69
N LYS A 64 4.69 5.71 12.84
CA LYS A 64 4.68 6.94 13.66
C LYS A 64 6.08 7.28 14.15
N ASN A 65 6.81 6.27 14.62
CA ASN A 65 8.20 6.37 15.04
C ASN A 65 9.11 5.74 13.98
N LYS A 66 10.02 6.52 13.42
CA LYS A 66 10.89 6.09 12.32
C LYS A 66 11.86 4.94 12.68
N TYR A 67 12.02 4.63 13.97
CA TYR A 67 13.00 3.68 14.48
C TYR A 67 12.39 2.38 15.04
N ASP A 68 11.09 2.16 14.85
CA ASP A 68 10.40 0.97 15.36
C ASP A 68 10.83 -0.32 14.66
N LEU A 69 11.38 -0.21 13.46
CA LEU A 69 11.84 -1.33 12.65
C LEU A 69 13.25 -1.08 12.09
N PRO A 70 14.03 -2.13 11.80
CA PRO A 70 15.32 -2.01 11.14
C PRO A 70 15.16 -1.64 9.66
N LEU A 71 14.90 -0.36 9.41
CA LEU A 71 14.71 0.20 8.09
C LEU A 71 16.02 0.74 7.52
N SER A 72 16.17 0.69 6.19
CA SER A 72 17.27 1.39 5.53
C SER A 72 17.13 2.91 5.67
N SER A 73 18.24 3.64 5.71
CA SER A 73 18.26 5.10 5.76
C SER A 73 17.45 5.75 4.61
N GLN A 74 17.48 5.14 3.43
CA GLN A 74 16.71 5.61 2.28
C GLN A 74 15.20 5.45 2.48
N SER A 75 14.77 4.38 3.13
CA SER A 75 13.35 4.15 3.45
C SER A 75 12.86 5.18 4.47
N ILE A 76 13.66 5.46 5.50
CA ILE A 76 13.33 6.45 6.53
C ILE A 76 13.15 7.84 5.92
N ASN A 77 14.05 8.28 5.04
CA ASN A 77 14.00 9.62 4.44
C ASN A 77 12.83 9.85 3.48
N ARG A 78 12.24 8.79 2.96
CA ARG A 78 11.11 8.84 2.02
C ARG A 78 9.76 8.53 2.67
N MET A 79 9.76 8.26 3.96
CA MET A 79 8.55 7.90 4.70
C MET A 79 7.65 9.13 4.89
N PRO A 80 6.37 9.06 4.48
CA PRO A 80 5.41 10.13 4.79
C PRO A 80 5.16 10.21 6.29
N GLU A 81 4.65 11.35 6.74
CA GLU A 81 4.23 11.52 8.12
C GLU A 81 2.99 10.66 8.40
N TRP A 82 3.03 9.86 9.48
CA TRP A 82 2.04 8.82 9.80
C TRP A 82 0.60 9.34 9.83
N LYS A 83 0.36 10.44 10.57
CA LYS A 83 -1.00 10.99 10.70
C LYS A 83 -1.58 11.46 9.38
N ASN A 84 -0.76 12.10 8.55
CA ASN A 84 -1.17 12.58 7.24
C ASN A 84 -1.49 11.40 6.34
N GLN A 85 -0.66 10.35 6.36
CA GLN A 85 -0.88 9.16 5.55
C GLN A 85 -2.13 8.40 5.95
N VAL A 86 -2.41 8.22 7.23
CA VAL A 86 -3.66 7.59 7.70
C VAL A 86 -4.88 8.42 7.30
N SER A 87 -4.80 9.74 7.39
CA SER A 87 -5.88 10.63 6.95
C SER A 87 -6.14 10.52 5.44
N GLN A 88 -5.07 10.45 4.64
CA GLN A 88 -5.16 10.27 3.19
C GLN A 88 -5.82 8.93 2.84
N TRP A 89 -5.37 7.83 3.42
CA TRP A 89 -6.00 6.52 3.23
C TRP A 89 -7.49 6.51 3.58
N LYS A 90 -7.86 7.18 4.68
CA LYS A 90 -9.27 7.28 5.08
C LYS A 90 -10.11 8.01 4.04
N ILE A 91 -9.61 9.10 3.47
CA ILE A 91 -10.29 9.86 2.41
C ILE A 91 -10.45 8.98 1.16
N GLU A 92 -9.38 8.39 0.67
CA GLU A 92 -9.36 7.58 -0.55
C GLU A 92 -10.27 6.35 -0.45
N LEU A 93 -10.14 5.57 0.62
CA LEU A 93 -10.93 4.35 0.82
C LEU A 93 -12.41 4.68 1.04
N THR A 94 -12.73 5.78 1.74
CA THR A 94 -14.11 6.23 1.90
C THR A 94 -14.71 6.68 0.55
N SER A 95 -13.93 7.40 -0.26
CA SER A 95 -14.34 7.82 -1.61
C SER A 95 -14.57 6.61 -2.51
N ALA A 96 -13.63 5.67 -2.57
CA ALA A 96 -13.75 4.45 -3.36
C ALA A 96 -14.97 3.61 -2.94
N SER A 97 -15.20 3.46 -1.63
CA SER A 97 -16.37 2.74 -1.11
C SER A 97 -17.70 3.40 -1.54
N LYS A 98 -17.79 4.74 -1.47
CA LYS A 98 -18.98 5.47 -1.91
C LYS A 98 -19.19 5.35 -3.41
N GLN A 99 -18.15 5.45 -4.21
CA GLN A 99 -18.25 5.27 -5.66
C GLN A 99 -18.76 3.87 -6.01
N PHE A 100 -18.22 2.84 -5.36
CA PHE A 100 -18.67 1.46 -5.52
C PHE A 100 -20.15 1.29 -5.14
N GLN A 101 -20.57 1.82 -3.99
CA GLN A 101 -21.98 1.79 -3.55
C GLN A 101 -22.93 2.50 -4.52
N ASN A 102 -22.46 3.56 -5.19
CA ASN A 102 -23.22 4.30 -6.19
C ASN A 102 -23.19 3.64 -7.59
N GLY A 103 -22.60 2.44 -7.72
CA GLY A 103 -22.54 1.71 -8.98
C GLY A 103 -21.49 2.22 -9.95
N ASN A 104 -20.52 3.02 -9.52
CA ASN A 104 -19.39 3.39 -10.37
C ASN A 104 -18.49 2.19 -10.58
N ALA A 105 -18.41 1.73 -11.83
CA ALA A 105 -17.57 0.60 -12.26
C ALA A 105 -16.56 1.05 -13.34
N GLU A 106 -16.12 2.30 -13.28
CA GLU A 106 -15.10 2.82 -14.19
C GLU A 106 -13.79 2.06 -14.02
N VAL A 107 -13.20 1.64 -15.14
CA VAL A 107 -11.92 0.93 -15.15
C VAL A 107 -10.78 1.95 -15.17
N LEU A 108 -10.01 2.00 -14.09
CA LEU A 108 -8.89 2.93 -13.90
C LEU A 108 -7.60 2.13 -13.61
N PRO A 109 -6.99 1.52 -14.63
CA PRO A 109 -5.77 0.74 -14.43
C PRO A 109 -4.59 1.64 -14.07
N HIS A 110 -3.73 1.17 -13.17
CA HIS A 110 -2.41 1.77 -12.96
C HIS A 110 -1.55 1.67 -14.23
N ALA A 111 -0.55 2.53 -14.36
CA ALA A 111 0.46 2.39 -15.40
C ALA A 111 1.06 0.98 -15.36
N ASN A 112 1.17 0.35 -16.52
CA ASN A 112 1.66 -1.03 -16.72
C ASN A 112 0.76 -2.15 -16.16
N ALA A 113 -0.43 -1.87 -15.66
CA ALA A 113 -1.37 -2.91 -15.18
C ALA A 113 -1.82 -3.84 -16.31
N CYS A 114 -1.81 -3.35 -17.54
CA CYS A 114 -2.23 -4.09 -18.73
C CYS A 114 -1.12 -4.94 -19.36
N ASP A 115 0.14 -4.79 -18.98
CA ASP A 115 1.28 -5.45 -19.65
C ASP A 115 1.26 -6.97 -19.53
N PHE A 116 0.71 -7.48 -18.43
CA PHE A 116 0.62 -8.91 -18.14
C PHE A 116 -0.81 -9.34 -17.79
N CYS A 117 -1.82 -8.61 -18.31
CA CYS A 117 -3.22 -8.88 -18.02
C CYS A 117 -3.79 -9.92 -19.00
N ASP A 118 -4.29 -11.04 -18.48
CA ASP A 118 -4.92 -12.10 -19.28
C ASP A 118 -6.35 -11.73 -19.77
N TYR A 119 -6.92 -10.62 -19.28
CA TYR A 119 -8.29 -10.20 -19.58
C TYR A 119 -8.39 -9.08 -20.61
N ASP A 120 -7.37 -8.89 -21.39
CA ASP A 120 -7.24 -7.82 -22.37
C ASP A 120 -8.44 -7.73 -23.34
N LEU A 121 -8.82 -8.85 -23.91
CA LEU A 121 -9.94 -8.95 -24.87
C LEU A 121 -11.32 -8.71 -24.22
N LEU A 122 -11.46 -8.99 -22.91
CA LEU A 122 -12.71 -8.81 -22.17
C LEU A 122 -12.85 -7.39 -21.63
N CYS A 123 -11.75 -6.81 -21.17
CA CYS A 123 -11.71 -5.50 -20.53
C CYS A 123 -12.05 -4.35 -21.48
N ARG A 124 -11.63 -4.44 -22.75
CA ARG A 124 -11.88 -3.43 -23.80
C ARG A 124 -11.42 -2.01 -23.43
N VAL A 125 -10.48 -1.86 -22.51
CA VAL A 125 -9.90 -0.56 -22.16
C VAL A 125 -8.99 -0.10 -23.28
N ASP A 126 -9.15 1.14 -23.70
CA ASP A 126 -8.20 1.76 -24.63
C ASP A 126 -6.86 2.00 -23.92
N LYS A 127 -5.86 1.22 -24.33
CA LYS A 127 -4.51 1.27 -23.76
C LYS A 127 -3.72 2.51 -24.15
N SER A 128 -4.16 3.24 -25.18
CA SER A 128 -3.43 4.41 -25.70
C SER A 128 -3.29 5.56 -24.68
N GLY A 129 -4.19 5.65 -23.71
CA GLY A 129 -4.17 6.65 -22.65
C GLY A 129 -3.34 6.29 -21.41
N TYR A 130 -2.95 5.03 -21.23
CA TYR A 130 -2.30 4.52 -19.99
C TYR A 130 -0.79 4.28 -20.11
N ASN A 131 -0.22 4.46 -21.29
CA ASN A 131 1.22 4.34 -21.56
C ASN A 131 1.96 5.69 -21.45
N ARG A 132 1.68 6.46 -20.40
CA ARG A 132 2.41 7.71 -20.14
C ARG A 132 3.19 7.65 -18.85
#